data_0af1552c21f714d508e137047bd53615
#
_entry.id   0af1552c21f714d508e137047bd53615
#
_cell.length_a   1.000
_cell.length_b   1.000
_cell.length_c   1.000
_cell.angle_alpha   90.00
_cell.angle_beta   90.00
_cell.angle_gamma   90.00
#
_symmetry.space_group_name_H-M   'P 1'
#
loop_
_entity.id
_entity.type
_entity.pdbx_description
1 polymer ?
#
loop_
_entity_poly.entity_id
_entity_poly.type
_entity_poly.pdbx_seq_one_letter_code
_entity_poly.pdbx_strand_id
1 'polypeptide(L)'
;VRFSLPFLETEVYPGFPTDLQSPLLAVLATVPGKSIIKENIFENRFKVCHELRKMGADIRVDGNTAIVCGGKLHGNCVYAEELRGGAALLVAALAAEGSSVIRDCSFIRRGYEDIGGDFKKLGGLITEDTGTVFYENIQL
;
A
#
# COMPACT_ATOMS: atom_id res chain seq x y z
N VAL A 1 -10.92 -3.32 8.94
CA VAL A 1 -10.99 -4.66 8.34
C VAL A 1 -10.51 -5.67 9.35
N ARG A 2 -11.33 -6.67 9.67
CA ARG A 2 -11.02 -7.69 10.68
C ARG A 2 -10.73 -9.06 10.09
N PHE A 3 -10.93 -9.24 8.80
CA PHE A 3 -10.87 -10.55 8.17
C PHE A 3 -10.01 -10.53 6.93
N SER A 4 -9.21 -11.56 6.76
CA SER A 4 -8.52 -11.85 5.51
C SER A 4 -9.52 -12.15 4.38
N LEU A 5 -9.11 -11.92 3.16
CA LEU A 5 -9.86 -12.31 1.98
C LEU A 5 -9.26 -13.62 1.44
N PRO A 6 -10.00 -14.75 1.51
CA PRO A 6 -9.46 -16.02 1.03
C PRO A 6 -9.01 -15.97 -0.43
N PHE A 7 -9.74 -15.23 -1.25
CA PHE A 7 -9.40 -15.05 -2.65
C PHE A 7 -10.06 -13.79 -3.22
N LEU A 8 -9.30 -13.02 -3.98
CA LEU A 8 -9.77 -11.88 -4.76
C LEU A 8 -9.05 -11.89 -6.11
N GLU A 9 -9.77 -11.59 -7.18
CA GLU A 9 -9.17 -11.35 -8.48
C GLU A 9 -9.66 -10.03 -9.08
N THR A 10 -8.75 -9.35 -9.79
CA THR A 10 -9.13 -8.15 -10.54
C THR A 10 -9.82 -8.52 -11.82
N GLU A 11 -10.87 -7.81 -12.14
CA GLU A 11 -11.69 -8.02 -13.34
C GLU A 11 -12.11 -6.69 -13.93
N VAL A 12 -12.50 -6.72 -15.20
CA VAL A 12 -13.14 -5.56 -15.83
C VAL A 12 -14.46 -5.24 -15.14
N TYR A 13 -14.86 -3.97 -15.21
CA TYR A 13 -16.14 -3.54 -14.64
C TYR A 13 -17.30 -4.49 -15.02
N PRO A 14 -18.17 -4.92 -14.08
CA PRO A 14 -18.29 -4.48 -12.68
C PRO A 14 -17.48 -5.31 -11.66
N GLY A 15 -16.47 -6.04 -12.08
CA GLY A 15 -15.59 -6.78 -11.17
C GLY A 15 -14.69 -5.84 -10.33
N PHE A 16 -13.83 -6.44 -9.51
CA PHE A 16 -12.94 -5.67 -8.65
C PHE A 16 -11.90 -4.89 -9.46
N PRO A 17 -11.81 -3.55 -9.31
CA PRO A 17 -10.93 -2.74 -10.15
C PRO A 17 -9.46 -2.93 -9.79
N THR A 18 -8.63 -3.06 -10.81
CA THR A 18 -7.18 -3.16 -10.66
C THR A 18 -6.55 -1.95 -9.95
N ASP A 19 -7.17 -0.78 -10.06
CA ASP A 19 -6.67 0.45 -9.42
C ASP A 19 -6.71 0.41 -7.89
N LEU A 20 -7.55 -0.42 -7.31
CA LEU A 20 -7.66 -0.62 -5.87
C LEU A 20 -6.88 -1.82 -5.36
N GLN A 21 -6.26 -2.60 -6.25
CA GLN A 21 -5.56 -3.83 -5.88
C GLN A 21 -4.38 -3.56 -4.94
N SER A 22 -3.49 -2.63 -5.28
CA SER A 22 -2.30 -2.35 -4.45
C SER A 22 -2.66 -1.72 -3.09
N PRO A 23 -3.56 -0.74 -2.98
CA PRO A 23 -4.03 -0.26 -1.68
C PRO A 23 -4.68 -1.36 -0.82
N LEU A 24 -5.49 -2.23 -1.42
CA LEU A 24 -6.10 -3.34 -0.68
C LEU A 24 -5.05 -4.34 -0.21
N LEU A 25 -4.04 -4.63 -1.04
CA LEU A 25 -2.91 -5.49 -0.66
C LEU A 25 -2.23 -4.95 0.61
N ALA A 26 -1.99 -3.65 0.68
CA ALA A 26 -1.40 -3.00 1.86
C ALA A 26 -2.27 -3.18 3.10
N VAL A 27 -3.58 -3.02 2.98
CA VAL A 27 -4.52 -3.28 4.09
C VAL A 27 -4.45 -4.74 4.53
N LEU A 28 -4.48 -5.68 3.59
CA LEU A 28 -4.44 -7.12 3.90
C LEU A 28 -3.12 -7.54 4.54
N ALA A 29 -2.03 -6.82 4.27
CA ALA A 29 -0.75 -7.05 4.93
C ALA A 29 -0.79 -6.77 6.44
N THR A 30 -1.79 -6.05 6.93
CA THR A 30 -2.00 -5.74 8.35
C THR A 30 -3.09 -6.58 9.02
N VAL A 31 -3.88 -7.30 8.25
CA VAL A 31 -5.02 -8.07 8.75
C VAL A 31 -4.61 -9.51 9.00
N PRO A 32 -4.77 -10.03 10.22
CA PRO A 32 -4.42 -11.43 10.51
C PRO A 32 -5.11 -12.40 9.57
N GLY A 33 -4.36 -13.40 9.12
CA GLY A 33 -4.82 -14.45 8.21
C GLY A 33 -4.17 -14.36 6.84
N LYS A 34 -4.53 -15.32 5.99
CA LYS A 34 -3.97 -15.47 4.64
C LYS A 34 -4.95 -14.97 3.60
N SER A 35 -4.48 -14.11 2.72
CA SER A 35 -5.25 -13.61 1.59
C SER A 35 -4.53 -13.90 0.28
N ILE A 36 -5.30 -14.17 -0.77
CA ILE A 36 -4.77 -14.43 -2.12
C ILE A 36 -5.38 -13.39 -3.07
N ILE A 37 -4.50 -12.69 -3.78
CA ILE A 37 -4.91 -11.69 -4.78
C ILE A 37 -4.33 -12.10 -6.13
N LYS A 38 -5.21 -12.20 -7.13
CA LYS A 38 -4.85 -12.47 -8.51
C LYS A 38 -5.10 -11.24 -9.37
N GLU A 39 -4.06 -10.79 -10.08
CA GLU A 39 -4.15 -9.65 -11.00
C GLU A 39 -4.33 -10.17 -12.43
N ASN A 40 -5.50 -9.90 -13.01
CA ASN A 40 -5.86 -10.38 -14.35
C ASN A 40 -5.81 -9.29 -15.45
N ILE A 41 -5.69 -8.02 -15.04
CA ILE A 41 -5.85 -6.90 -15.97
C ILE A 41 -4.50 -6.41 -16.52
N PHE A 42 -3.50 -6.25 -15.63
CA PHE A 42 -2.19 -5.74 -16.01
C PHE A 42 -1.06 -6.60 -15.50
N GLU A 43 0.03 -6.59 -16.24
CA GLU A 43 1.29 -7.20 -15.80
C GLU A 43 2.04 -6.29 -14.82
N ASN A 44 2.93 -6.88 -14.03
CA ASN A 44 3.85 -6.17 -13.11
C ASN A 44 3.18 -5.26 -12.08
N ARG A 45 1.96 -5.58 -11.63
CA ARG A 45 1.25 -4.79 -10.61
C ARG A 45 1.68 -5.08 -9.18
N PHE A 46 2.58 -6.04 -8.97
CA PHE A 46 3.07 -6.42 -7.65
C PHE A 46 4.47 -5.85 -7.31
N LYS A 47 4.96 -4.88 -8.04
CA LYS A 47 6.25 -4.22 -7.75
C LYS A 47 6.31 -3.61 -6.35
N VAL A 48 5.20 -3.06 -5.88
CA VAL A 48 5.08 -2.49 -4.54
C VAL A 48 5.35 -3.50 -3.43
N CYS A 49 5.18 -4.80 -3.69
CA CYS A 49 5.44 -5.84 -2.71
C CYS A 49 6.87 -5.84 -2.20
N HIS A 50 7.84 -5.49 -3.05
CA HIS A 50 9.23 -5.34 -2.63
C HIS A 50 9.39 -4.26 -1.55
N GLU A 51 8.74 -3.12 -1.73
CA GLU A 51 8.77 -2.04 -0.76
C GLU A 51 7.98 -2.37 0.51
N LEU A 52 6.83 -3.03 0.37
CA LEU A 52 6.05 -3.49 1.53
C LEU A 52 6.81 -4.51 2.38
N ARG A 53 7.62 -5.36 1.76
CA ARG A 53 8.47 -6.32 2.49
C ARG A 53 9.52 -5.61 3.36
N LYS A 54 10.02 -4.46 2.94
CA LYS A 54 10.92 -3.63 3.77
C LYS A 54 10.22 -3.16 5.06
N MET A 55 8.91 -3.04 5.03
CA MET A 55 8.09 -2.68 6.18
C MET A 55 7.66 -3.89 7.01
N GLY A 56 8.15 -5.07 6.69
CA GLY A 56 7.85 -6.32 7.40
C GLY A 56 6.66 -7.10 6.86
N ALA A 57 6.12 -6.75 5.70
CA ALA A 57 5.01 -7.48 5.10
C ALA A 57 5.44 -8.89 4.65
N ASP A 58 4.63 -9.88 4.96
CA ASP A 58 4.80 -11.26 4.49
C ASP A 58 3.97 -11.45 3.21
N ILE A 59 4.61 -11.25 2.08
CA ILE A 59 3.99 -11.32 0.75
C ILE A 59 4.85 -12.20 -0.15
N ARG A 60 4.22 -13.19 -0.76
CA ARG A 60 4.82 -14.00 -1.84
C ARG A 60 4.14 -13.69 -3.15
N VAL A 61 4.92 -13.49 -4.20
CA VAL A 61 4.41 -13.24 -5.54
C VAL A 61 4.85 -14.39 -6.45
N ASP A 62 3.86 -14.98 -7.12
CA ASP A 62 4.07 -16.00 -8.13
C ASP A 62 3.26 -15.62 -9.38
N GLY A 63 3.96 -15.17 -10.43
CA GLY A 63 3.32 -14.69 -11.64
C GLY A 63 2.37 -13.53 -11.36
N ASN A 64 1.09 -13.74 -11.63
CA ASN A 64 0.03 -12.75 -11.42
C ASN A 64 -0.70 -12.90 -10.08
N THR A 65 -0.16 -13.68 -9.15
CA THR A 65 -0.81 -13.98 -7.88
C THR A 65 0.08 -13.57 -6.72
N ALA A 66 -0.48 -12.86 -5.76
CA ALA A 66 0.17 -12.52 -4.49
C ALA A 66 -0.53 -13.26 -3.35
N ILE A 67 0.27 -13.86 -2.47
CA ILE A 67 -0.18 -14.48 -1.23
C ILE A 67 0.28 -13.59 -0.09
N VAL A 68 -0.66 -13.09 0.70
CA VAL A 68 -0.42 -12.13 1.78
C VAL A 68 -0.78 -12.78 3.10
N CYS A 69 0.17 -12.84 4.02
CA CYS A 69 -0.08 -13.21 5.40
C CYS A 69 0.00 -11.95 6.25
N GLY A 70 -1.14 -11.51 6.78
CA GLY A 70 -1.23 -10.27 7.53
C GLY A 70 -0.54 -10.34 8.88
N GLY A 71 0.04 -9.22 9.28
CA GLY A 71 0.76 -9.09 10.54
C GLY A 71 1.07 -7.62 10.85
N LYS A 72 2.01 -7.41 11.74
CA LYS A 72 2.45 -6.06 12.09
C LYS A 72 3.46 -5.54 11.08
N LEU A 73 3.25 -4.31 10.63
CA LEU A 73 4.21 -3.57 9.83
C LEU A 73 5.00 -2.61 10.73
N HIS A 74 6.22 -2.30 10.33
CA HIS A 74 7.07 -1.29 10.96
C HIS A 74 7.49 -0.22 9.96
N GLY A 75 7.80 0.97 10.45
CA GLY A 75 8.27 2.08 9.63
C GLY A 75 9.60 1.77 8.95
N ASN A 76 9.75 2.28 7.72
CA ASN A 76 10.99 2.20 6.95
C ASN A 76 11.01 3.31 5.89
N CYS A 77 12.16 3.46 5.25
CA CYS A 77 12.28 4.29 4.05
C CYS A 77 11.93 3.46 2.82
N VAL A 78 10.90 3.86 2.12
CA VAL A 78 10.37 3.16 0.95
C VAL A 78 10.20 4.11 -0.24
N TYR A 79 10.17 3.57 -1.44
CA TYR A 79 10.12 4.35 -2.68
C TYR A 79 8.83 4.11 -3.43
N ALA A 80 8.14 5.20 -3.79
CA ALA A 80 6.93 5.18 -4.59
C ALA A 80 7.29 5.19 -6.09
N GLU A 81 7.43 4.02 -6.69
CA GLU A 81 7.83 3.89 -8.10
C GLU A 81 6.69 4.22 -9.08
N GLU A 82 5.45 4.12 -8.61
CA GLU A 82 4.27 4.40 -9.43
C GLU A 82 3.09 4.87 -8.56
N LEU A 83 2.06 5.40 -9.19
CA LEU A 83 0.90 6.01 -8.52
C LEU A 83 0.21 5.07 -7.52
N ARG A 84 -0.18 3.88 -7.97
CA ARG A 84 -0.96 2.93 -7.18
C ARG A 84 -0.14 2.30 -6.06
N GLY A 85 1.11 1.99 -6.37
CA GLY A 85 2.08 1.50 -5.39
C GLY A 85 2.39 2.56 -4.34
N GLY A 86 2.53 3.82 -4.75
CA GLY A 86 2.73 4.94 -3.82
C GLY A 86 1.57 5.12 -2.85
N ALA A 87 0.33 5.04 -3.33
CA ALA A 87 -0.85 5.08 -2.49
C ALA A 87 -0.89 3.89 -1.50
N ALA A 88 -0.53 2.69 -1.96
CA ALA A 88 -0.43 1.52 -1.11
C ALA A 88 0.61 1.68 0.00
N LEU A 89 1.77 2.26 -0.32
CA LEU A 89 2.82 2.54 0.67
C LEU A 89 2.36 3.55 1.72
N LEU A 90 1.59 4.56 1.31
CA LEU A 90 1.03 5.52 2.25
C LEU A 90 0.03 4.85 3.20
N VAL A 91 -0.84 4.00 2.69
CA VAL A 91 -1.77 3.20 3.51
C VAL A 91 -1.00 2.30 4.48
N ALA A 92 0.04 1.62 4.02
CA ALA A 92 0.87 0.77 4.86
C ALA A 92 1.61 1.57 5.95
N ALA A 93 2.13 2.75 5.60
CA ALA A 93 2.82 3.62 6.54
C ALA A 93 1.89 4.10 7.66
N LEU A 94 0.64 4.43 7.34
CA LEU A 94 -0.37 4.80 8.35
C LEU A 94 -0.67 3.68 9.33
N ALA A 95 -0.59 2.43 8.89
CA ALA A 95 -0.86 1.26 9.71
C ALA A 95 0.40 0.73 10.44
N ALA A 96 1.59 1.13 10.01
CA ALA A 96 2.86 0.64 10.54
C ALA A 96 3.20 1.26 11.91
N GLU A 97 3.92 0.53 12.72
CA GLU A 97 4.49 1.06 13.96
C GLU A 97 5.75 1.89 13.64
N GLY A 98 5.86 3.06 14.25
CA GLY A 98 6.99 3.98 14.07
C GLY A 98 6.79 4.94 12.89
N SER A 99 7.89 5.47 12.40
CA SER A 99 7.90 6.48 11.35
C SER A 99 8.33 5.86 10.02
N SER A 100 7.68 6.28 8.94
CA SER A 100 8.04 5.89 7.59
C SER A 100 8.35 7.12 6.74
N VAL A 101 9.27 6.94 5.81
CA VAL A 101 9.61 7.94 4.80
C VAL A 101 9.28 7.36 3.44
N ILE A 102 8.42 8.02 2.69
CA ILE A 102 8.07 7.63 1.32
C ILE A 102 8.71 8.62 0.36
N ARG A 103 9.60 8.13 -0.48
CA ARG A 103 10.32 8.94 -1.47
C ARG A 103 9.72 8.79 -2.86
N ASP A 104 10.06 9.72 -3.74
CA ASP A 104 9.63 9.74 -5.15
C ASP A 104 8.11 9.84 -5.33
N CYS A 105 7.48 10.70 -4.51
CA CYS A 105 6.03 10.84 -4.44
C CYS A 105 5.40 11.65 -5.59
N SER A 106 6.16 12.03 -6.61
CA SER A 106 5.65 12.83 -7.74
C SER A 106 4.46 12.19 -8.44
N PHE A 107 4.44 10.86 -8.55
CA PHE A 107 3.34 10.11 -9.15
C PHE A 107 2.06 10.20 -8.32
N ILE A 108 2.17 10.20 -7.00
CA ILE A 108 1.03 10.31 -6.09
C ILE A 108 0.36 11.67 -6.28
N ARG A 109 1.13 12.73 -6.38
CA ARG A 109 0.63 14.10 -6.56
C ARG A 109 -0.10 14.30 -7.87
N ARG A 110 0.25 13.56 -8.91
CA ARG A 110 -0.43 13.64 -10.22
C ARG A 110 -1.79 12.95 -10.20
N GLY A 111 -1.95 11.92 -9.38
CA GLY A 111 -3.17 11.10 -9.34
C GLY A 111 -4.16 11.47 -8.25
N TYR A 112 -3.70 12.20 -7.23
CA TYR A 112 -4.51 12.63 -6.09
C TYR A 112 -4.31 14.12 -5.86
N GLU A 113 -5.40 14.85 -5.71
CA GLU A 113 -5.36 16.31 -5.55
C GLU A 113 -4.62 16.72 -4.28
N ASP A 114 -4.97 16.11 -3.14
CA ASP A 114 -4.33 16.38 -1.84
C ASP A 114 -4.40 15.16 -0.92
N ILE A 115 -3.71 14.10 -1.29
CA ILE A 115 -3.73 12.86 -0.51
C ILE A 115 -3.20 13.06 0.92
N GLY A 116 -2.16 13.88 1.08
CA GLY A 116 -1.59 14.19 2.40
C GLY A 116 -2.59 14.88 3.31
N GLY A 117 -3.28 15.89 2.80
CA GLY A 117 -4.33 16.60 3.53
C GLY A 117 -5.51 15.70 3.86
N ASP A 118 -5.92 14.85 2.95
CA ASP A 118 -7.03 13.92 3.17
C ASP A 118 -6.70 12.92 4.29
N PHE A 119 -5.51 12.35 4.30
CA PHE A 119 -5.08 11.48 5.39
C PHE A 119 -4.91 12.21 6.72
N LYS A 120 -4.48 13.48 6.72
CA LYS A 120 -4.46 14.31 7.94
C LYS A 120 -5.86 14.50 8.52
N LYS A 121 -6.86 14.75 7.68
CA LYS A 121 -8.28 14.85 8.10
C LYS A 121 -8.77 13.55 8.73
N LEU A 122 -8.23 12.41 8.30
CA LEU A 122 -8.54 11.10 8.87
C LEU A 122 -7.72 10.77 10.13
N GLY A 123 -6.90 11.67 10.61
CA GLY A 123 -6.12 11.51 11.83
C GLY A 123 -4.68 11.05 11.62
N GLY A 124 -4.21 10.99 10.39
CA GLY A 124 -2.82 10.68 10.09
C GLY A 124 -1.86 11.81 10.46
N LEU A 125 -0.70 11.47 11.02
CA LEU A 125 0.37 12.41 11.28
C LEU A 125 1.34 12.41 10.10
N ILE A 126 1.08 13.28 9.13
CA ILE A 126 1.85 13.35 7.88
C ILE A 126 2.51 14.71 7.76
N THR A 127 3.81 14.70 7.44
CA THR A 127 4.56 15.88 7.04
C THR A 127 5.03 15.71 5.61
N GLU A 128 4.75 16.69 4.78
CA GLU A 128 5.17 16.70 3.38
C GLU A 128 6.29 17.73 3.22
N ASP A 129 7.43 17.28 2.68
CA ASP A 129 8.53 18.15 2.33
C ASP A 129 8.47 18.58 0.86
N THR A 130 9.08 19.71 0.54
CA THR A 130 9.10 20.27 -0.81
C THR A 130 9.81 19.33 -1.78
N GLY A 131 9.06 18.72 -2.67
CA GLY A 131 9.58 17.89 -3.74
C GLY A 131 9.02 16.49 -3.75
N THR A 132 9.55 15.54 -3.02
CA THR A 132 9.28 14.12 -3.28
C THR A 132 9.18 13.24 -2.05
N VAL A 133 9.09 13.81 -0.85
CA VAL A 133 9.16 13.03 0.39
C VAL A 133 7.91 13.23 1.23
N PHE A 134 7.24 12.14 1.59
CA PHE A 134 6.23 12.08 2.62
C PHE A 134 6.82 11.45 3.89
N TYR A 135 6.63 12.13 4.99
CA TYR A 135 6.97 11.61 6.31
C TYR A 135 5.70 11.28 7.06
N GLU A 136 5.68 10.12 7.66
CA GLU A 136 4.64 9.76 8.58
C GLU A 136 5.26 9.39 9.92
N ASN A 137 4.66 9.86 10.98
CA ASN A 137 5.03 9.54 12.33
C ASN A 137 3.77 9.12 13.09
N ILE A 138 3.56 7.82 13.21
CA ILE A 138 2.50 7.29 14.05
C ILE A 138 3.11 6.97 15.41
N GLN A 139 2.78 7.79 16.38
CA GLN A 139 2.98 7.48 17.79
C GLN A 139 1.69 6.86 18.32
N LEU A 140 1.72 5.56 18.48
CA LEU A 140 0.67 4.85 19.21
C LEU A 140 0.95 4.88 20.70
#